data_467273574044ea84b006c11213e2842d
#
_entry.id   467273574044ea84b006c11213e2842d
#
_cell.length_a   1.000
_cell.length_b   1.000
_cell.length_c   1.000
_cell.angle_alpha   90.00
_cell.angle_beta   90.00
_cell.angle_gamma   90.00
#
_symmetry.space_group_name_H-M   'P 1'
#
loop_
_entity.id
_entity.type
_entity.pdbx_description
1 polymer ?
#
loop_
_entity_poly.entity_id
_entity_poly.type
_entity_poly.pdbx_seq_one_letter_code
_entity_poly.pdbx_strand_id
1 'polypeptide(L)'
;MVNELQKVEYDQPVELSFISTLEKTLTPSKQYIKALKDYEKDHKEWEVDFKNGDVAKNAEPQRPEPTYDGLNAEALAVHMAKVLPVHASSTIGLPVVYNHDTKIYEVSEDNLEARLWQKLYNEFMMVYTPHYAENAKVANQFRNAVQRMAKNALASGANLPFNDKMDPNKIAFKNGTYRFKEDTLKPTVKEDYQTTRIEYDYIENPKHNIVAEWIEYILEEDAKTLFQLIGRIFYRNQDPQAMVFATGEGSNGKSHVMAFIEELVGKSNTSHATLASLSGNNDKFASSQLFGKMVNIETDMPAQHIKQTGTLKTLSGNDVMSAEYKGINKFTFTNYALMIFTTNNMPTFSDTSHGFLRRIITLPFNKTMGRDNPTDSMWLERSKNFTYEEKSEFISYCLQQYRNVLFGLNGETKGHFWTSDNANKLRDAFIQGNDTMANFIDMNEIEFVEDENSFIQTNELLEAYNDMLVNEGLMTVSARKFVPELQRKSQNIVLNRVKKRVNGKPQYVLTNIKWANNFTETDNIF
;
A
#
# COMPACT_ATOMS: atom_id res chain seq x y z
N MET A 1 -14.63 -31.43 -3.18
CA MET A 1 -13.35 -30.72 -3.03
C MET A 1 -12.27 -31.15 -4.04
N VAL A 2 -12.65 -31.78 -5.15
CA VAL A 2 -11.72 -32.16 -6.23
C VAL A 2 -12.00 -31.38 -7.53
N ASN A 3 -13.07 -30.57 -7.58
CA ASN A 3 -13.55 -29.93 -8.81
C ASN A 3 -13.26 -28.42 -8.93
N GLU A 4 -12.51 -27.80 -8.01
CA GLU A 4 -12.22 -26.35 -8.06
C GLU A 4 -10.79 -25.99 -8.51
N LEU A 5 -9.96 -26.97 -8.86
CA LEU A 5 -8.60 -26.73 -9.36
C LEU A 5 -8.50 -26.77 -10.90
N GLN A 6 -9.62 -26.81 -11.60
CA GLN A 6 -9.66 -26.79 -13.05
C GLN A 6 -9.99 -25.39 -13.56
N LYS A 7 -9.02 -24.73 -14.13
CA LYS A 7 -8.99 -23.74 -15.21
C LYS A 7 -7.99 -22.63 -14.93
N VAL A 8 -6.75 -22.88 -15.21
CA VAL A 8 -5.85 -21.86 -15.72
C VAL A 8 -5.69 -22.18 -17.19
N GLU A 9 -6.45 -21.51 -18.03
CA GLU A 9 -6.27 -21.59 -19.48
C GLU A 9 -5.04 -20.76 -19.85
N TYR A 10 -4.07 -21.43 -20.47
CA TYR A 10 -2.95 -20.79 -21.16
C TYR A 10 -3.44 -20.39 -22.57
N ASP A 11 -2.97 -19.25 -23.11
CA ASP A 11 -3.36 -18.70 -24.42
C ASP A 11 -3.03 -19.60 -25.65
N GLN A 12 -2.58 -20.81 -25.42
CA GLN A 12 -2.41 -21.87 -26.43
C GLN A 12 -2.77 -23.21 -25.79
N PRO A 13 -3.26 -24.15 -26.53
CA PRO A 13 -3.46 -25.50 -26.00
C PRO A 13 -2.11 -26.07 -25.59
N VAL A 14 -1.83 -25.94 -24.28
CA VAL A 14 -0.57 -26.36 -23.64
C VAL A 14 -0.34 -27.86 -23.79
N GLU A 15 -1.41 -28.62 -24.01
CA GLU A 15 -1.37 -30.08 -24.04
C GLU A 15 -0.41 -30.68 -25.09
N LEU A 16 -0.37 -30.17 -26.30
CA LEU A 16 0.45 -30.79 -27.34
C LEU A 16 1.91 -30.27 -27.38
N SER A 17 2.13 -28.99 -27.13
CA SER A 17 3.49 -28.44 -27.09
C SER A 17 4.23 -28.81 -25.81
N PHE A 18 3.50 -28.94 -24.71
CA PHE A 18 4.05 -29.32 -23.39
C PHE A 18 4.48 -30.79 -23.40
N ILE A 19 3.65 -31.74 -23.87
CA ILE A 19 3.96 -33.16 -23.94
C ILE A 19 5.18 -33.43 -24.80
N SER A 20 5.22 -32.92 -26.04
CA SER A 20 6.35 -33.14 -26.95
C SER A 20 7.66 -32.49 -26.49
N THR A 21 7.60 -31.47 -25.65
CA THR A 21 8.79 -30.79 -25.13
C THR A 21 9.23 -31.37 -23.78
N LEU A 22 8.31 -31.90 -23.00
CA LEU A 22 8.62 -32.63 -21.76
C LEU A 22 9.41 -33.91 -22.05
N GLU A 23 9.13 -34.65 -23.12
CA GLU A 23 9.92 -35.80 -23.56
C GLU A 23 11.40 -35.44 -23.77
N LYS A 24 11.69 -34.23 -24.29
CA LYS A 24 13.06 -33.73 -24.45
C LYS A 24 13.75 -33.37 -23.15
N THR A 25 13.01 -33.25 -22.05
CA THR A 25 13.56 -32.98 -20.72
C THR A 25 13.86 -34.23 -19.90
N LEU A 26 13.45 -35.37 -20.40
CA LEU A 26 13.70 -36.66 -19.76
C LEU A 26 15.09 -37.20 -20.13
N THR A 27 15.74 -37.84 -19.16
CA THR A 27 17.00 -38.56 -19.40
C THR A 27 16.69 -39.99 -19.73
N PRO A 28 16.86 -40.43 -20.99
CA PRO A 28 16.60 -41.80 -21.37
C PRO A 28 17.42 -42.80 -20.54
N SER A 29 16.82 -43.91 -20.18
CA SER A 29 17.53 -44.93 -19.44
C SER A 29 18.63 -45.57 -20.28
N LYS A 30 19.70 -46.03 -19.62
CA LYS A 30 20.78 -46.72 -20.30
C LYS A 30 20.26 -47.97 -21.02
N GLN A 31 19.26 -48.62 -20.43
CA GLN A 31 18.62 -49.81 -21.00
C GLN A 31 17.86 -49.48 -22.28
N TYR A 32 17.09 -48.36 -22.28
CA TYR A 32 16.38 -47.91 -23.47
C TYR A 32 17.35 -47.49 -24.58
N ILE A 33 18.41 -46.72 -24.24
CA ILE A 33 19.44 -46.33 -25.23
C ILE A 33 20.07 -47.52 -25.90
N LYS A 34 20.33 -48.60 -25.14
CA LYS A 34 20.87 -49.84 -25.69
C LYS A 34 19.84 -50.51 -26.61
N ALA A 35 18.62 -50.71 -26.11
CA ALA A 35 17.54 -51.36 -26.89
C ALA A 35 17.22 -50.58 -28.18
N LEU A 36 17.29 -49.23 -28.14
CA LEU A 36 17.08 -48.40 -29.33
C LEU A 36 18.20 -48.59 -30.38
N LYS A 37 19.45 -48.69 -29.95
CA LYS A 37 20.58 -48.98 -30.85
C LYS A 37 20.47 -50.37 -31.46
N ASP A 38 20.09 -51.35 -30.69
CA ASP A 38 19.88 -52.72 -31.18
C ASP A 38 18.72 -52.73 -32.20
N TYR A 39 17.60 -52.05 -31.88
CA TYR A 39 16.49 -51.88 -32.83
C TYR A 39 16.91 -51.16 -34.11
N GLU A 40 17.66 -50.06 -34.05
CA GLU A 40 18.11 -49.33 -35.25
C GLU A 40 18.99 -50.16 -36.16
N LYS A 41 19.79 -51.08 -35.58
CA LYS A 41 20.59 -52.02 -36.33
C LYS A 41 19.69 -53.05 -37.00
N ASP A 42 18.84 -53.70 -36.23
CA ASP A 42 17.96 -54.78 -36.71
C ASP A 42 16.95 -54.26 -37.74
N HIS A 43 16.44 -53.03 -37.55
CA HIS A 43 15.53 -52.40 -38.50
C HIS A 43 16.23 -52.06 -39.83
N LYS A 44 17.50 -51.64 -39.80
CA LYS A 44 18.30 -51.42 -41.01
C LYS A 44 18.53 -52.73 -41.79
N GLU A 45 18.86 -53.78 -41.09
CA GLU A 45 19.03 -55.14 -41.70
C GLU A 45 17.70 -55.59 -42.32
N TRP A 46 16.60 -55.41 -41.59
CA TRP A 46 15.26 -55.77 -42.09
C TRP A 46 14.87 -54.88 -43.32
N GLU A 47 15.16 -53.59 -43.35
CA GLU A 47 14.88 -52.74 -44.53
C GLU A 47 15.59 -53.21 -45.80
N VAL A 48 16.81 -53.70 -45.65
CA VAL A 48 17.60 -54.26 -46.80
C VAL A 48 16.97 -55.57 -47.27
N ASP A 49 16.69 -56.45 -46.35
CA ASP A 49 16.15 -57.78 -46.69
C ASP A 49 14.71 -57.68 -47.22
N PHE A 50 13.91 -56.72 -46.71
CA PHE A 50 12.57 -56.43 -47.21
C PHE A 50 12.60 -55.90 -48.66
N LYS A 51 13.55 -55.02 -48.97
CA LYS A 51 13.75 -54.50 -50.30
C LYS A 51 14.20 -55.58 -51.29
N ASN A 52 14.93 -56.52 -50.79
CA ASN A 52 15.39 -57.72 -51.58
C ASN A 52 14.30 -58.76 -51.71
N GLY A 53 13.20 -58.66 -50.97
CA GLY A 53 12.12 -59.67 -50.96
C GLY A 53 12.39 -60.87 -50.10
N ASP A 54 13.43 -60.84 -49.23
CA ASP A 54 13.86 -61.94 -48.42
C ASP A 54 13.05 -62.13 -47.13
N VAL A 55 12.37 -61.01 -46.68
CA VAL A 55 11.55 -61.05 -45.46
C VAL A 55 10.18 -60.36 -45.68
N ALA A 56 9.18 -60.77 -44.91
CA ALA A 56 7.83 -60.25 -44.98
C ALA A 56 7.67 -58.98 -44.12
N LYS A 57 6.70 -58.17 -44.47
CA LYS A 57 6.41 -56.88 -43.75
C LYS A 57 6.06 -57.12 -42.27
N ASN A 58 5.46 -58.23 -41.92
CA ASN A 58 5.12 -58.58 -40.54
C ASN A 58 6.33 -58.97 -39.68
N ALA A 59 7.52 -59.10 -40.26
CA ALA A 59 8.78 -59.39 -39.59
C ALA A 59 9.54 -58.11 -39.21
N GLU A 60 8.93 -56.90 -39.38
CA GLU A 60 9.51 -55.62 -38.98
C GLU A 60 9.79 -55.61 -37.47
N PRO A 61 11.03 -55.29 -37.05
CA PRO A 61 11.36 -55.15 -35.64
C PRO A 61 10.49 -54.11 -34.96
N GLN A 62 10.02 -54.40 -33.76
CA GLN A 62 9.24 -53.44 -32.96
C GLN A 62 10.18 -52.47 -32.24
N ARG A 63 9.89 -51.18 -32.38
CA ARG A 63 10.61 -50.15 -31.67
C ARG A 63 10.38 -50.29 -30.15
N PRO A 64 11.46 -50.30 -29.35
CA PRO A 64 11.31 -50.38 -27.89
C PRO A 64 10.57 -49.17 -27.32
N GLU A 65 9.76 -49.42 -26.31
CA GLU A 65 9.11 -48.34 -25.58
C GLU A 65 10.14 -47.54 -24.77
N PRO A 66 10.04 -46.20 -24.77
CA PRO A 66 10.99 -45.37 -24.05
C PRO A 66 10.89 -45.56 -22.54
N THR A 67 12.04 -45.78 -21.90
CA THR A 67 12.18 -45.74 -20.44
C THR A 67 13.20 -44.69 -20.05
N TYR A 68 13.01 -44.08 -18.89
CA TYR A 68 13.79 -42.93 -18.48
C TYR A 68 14.32 -43.11 -17.05
N ASP A 69 15.56 -42.65 -16.78
CA ASP A 69 16.22 -42.72 -15.47
C ASP A 69 15.99 -41.49 -14.62
N GLY A 70 15.47 -40.41 -15.21
CA GLY A 70 15.22 -39.15 -14.50
C GLY A 70 14.91 -37.98 -15.41
N LEU A 71 14.84 -36.81 -14.80
CA LEU A 71 14.62 -35.51 -15.45
C LEU A 71 15.93 -34.77 -15.61
N ASN A 72 16.11 -34.10 -16.74
CA ASN A 72 17.07 -33.04 -16.87
C ASN A 72 16.47 -31.75 -16.29
N ALA A 73 16.81 -31.46 -15.03
CA ALA A 73 16.26 -30.29 -14.29
C ALA A 73 16.56 -28.95 -14.96
N GLU A 74 17.65 -28.86 -15.72
CA GLU A 74 18.02 -27.62 -16.42
C GLU A 74 17.19 -27.41 -17.69
N ALA A 75 17.04 -28.45 -18.49
CA ALA A 75 16.20 -28.43 -19.67
C ALA A 75 14.73 -28.18 -19.30
N LEU A 76 14.24 -28.77 -18.21
CA LEU A 76 12.90 -28.54 -17.68
C LEU A 76 12.73 -27.09 -17.21
N ALA A 77 13.68 -26.52 -16.47
CA ALA A 77 13.62 -25.13 -16.01
C ALA A 77 13.59 -24.14 -17.19
N VAL A 78 14.39 -24.36 -18.22
CA VAL A 78 14.38 -23.55 -19.44
C VAL A 78 13.05 -23.66 -20.18
N HIS A 79 12.48 -24.85 -20.26
CA HIS A 79 11.18 -25.07 -20.88
C HIS A 79 10.06 -24.38 -20.09
N MET A 80 10.03 -24.55 -18.77
CA MET A 80 9.05 -23.93 -17.89
C MET A 80 9.11 -22.40 -17.96
N ALA A 81 10.31 -21.82 -18.04
CA ALA A 81 10.48 -20.37 -18.19
C ALA A 81 9.91 -19.82 -19.52
N LYS A 82 9.81 -20.66 -20.56
CA LYS A 82 9.19 -20.29 -21.84
C LYS A 82 7.67 -20.43 -21.85
N VAL A 83 7.16 -21.39 -21.11
CA VAL A 83 5.73 -21.76 -21.11
C VAL A 83 4.96 -21.03 -20.03
N LEU A 84 5.57 -20.78 -18.87
CA LEU A 84 4.94 -20.09 -17.77
C LEU A 84 5.26 -18.59 -17.82
N PRO A 85 4.25 -17.73 -17.75
CA PRO A 85 4.43 -16.29 -17.69
C PRO A 85 4.89 -15.85 -16.29
N VAL A 86 6.03 -16.40 -15.85
CA VAL A 86 6.68 -16.01 -14.59
C VAL A 86 7.60 -14.84 -14.86
N HIS A 87 7.38 -13.76 -14.16
CA HIS A 87 8.21 -12.57 -14.22
C HIS A 87 8.88 -12.35 -12.86
N ALA A 88 9.98 -11.63 -12.85
CA ALA A 88 10.58 -11.16 -11.61
C ALA A 88 10.00 -9.80 -11.24
N SER A 89 9.61 -9.62 -9.99
CA SER A 89 9.42 -8.28 -9.45
C SER A 89 10.79 -7.64 -9.22
N SER A 90 11.09 -6.56 -9.93
CA SER A 90 12.34 -5.82 -9.73
C SER A 90 12.43 -5.18 -8.35
N THR A 91 11.28 -4.96 -7.71
CA THR A 91 11.18 -4.24 -6.44
C THR A 91 11.46 -5.14 -5.25
N ILE A 92 10.87 -6.34 -5.22
CA ILE A 92 10.97 -7.22 -4.04
C ILE A 92 11.74 -8.53 -4.31
N GLY A 93 12.17 -8.74 -5.56
CA GLY A 93 12.89 -9.97 -5.93
C GLY A 93 12.05 -11.24 -5.88
N LEU A 94 10.73 -11.14 -5.76
CA LEU A 94 9.82 -12.28 -5.75
C LEU A 94 9.27 -12.57 -7.14
N PRO A 95 9.01 -13.83 -7.47
CA PRO A 95 8.35 -14.19 -8.73
C PRO A 95 6.90 -13.68 -8.75
N VAL A 96 6.47 -13.26 -9.93
CA VAL A 96 5.14 -12.73 -10.20
C VAL A 96 4.54 -13.51 -11.35
N VAL A 97 3.32 -13.96 -11.20
CA VAL A 97 2.60 -14.75 -12.20
C VAL A 97 1.31 -14.08 -12.59
N TYR A 98 1.06 -13.99 -13.88
CA TYR A 98 -0.23 -13.55 -14.38
C TYR A 98 -1.29 -14.63 -14.15
N ASN A 99 -2.37 -14.28 -13.46
CA ASN A 99 -3.51 -15.14 -13.25
C ASN A 99 -4.57 -14.81 -14.31
N HIS A 100 -4.88 -15.79 -15.17
CA HIS A 100 -5.84 -15.61 -16.27
C HIS A 100 -7.29 -15.47 -15.80
N ASP A 101 -7.65 -16.04 -14.63
CA ASP A 101 -9.00 -15.93 -14.08
C ASP A 101 -9.24 -14.55 -13.49
N THR A 102 -8.28 -14.06 -12.72
CA THR A 102 -8.35 -12.74 -12.09
C THR A 102 -7.85 -11.62 -13.01
N LYS A 103 -7.12 -11.97 -14.07
CA LYS A 103 -6.47 -11.05 -15.03
C LYS A 103 -5.52 -10.06 -14.39
N ILE A 104 -4.91 -10.43 -13.27
CA ILE A 104 -3.89 -9.64 -12.59
C ILE A 104 -2.64 -10.45 -12.35
N TYR A 105 -1.55 -9.78 -12.02
CA TYR A 105 -0.31 -10.41 -11.59
C TYR A 105 -0.35 -10.63 -10.08
N GLU A 106 -0.18 -11.87 -9.67
CA GLU A 106 -0.11 -12.26 -8.26
C GLU A 106 1.34 -12.29 -7.80
N VAL A 107 1.63 -11.47 -6.78
CA VAL A 107 2.89 -11.52 -6.04
C VAL A 107 2.68 -12.48 -4.88
N SER A 108 3.36 -13.62 -4.90
CA SER A 108 3.21 -14.61 -3.84
C SER A 108 4.43 -14.63 -2.94
N GLU A 109 4.24 -14.29 -1.68
CA GLU A 109 5.26 -14.42 -0.65
C GLU A 109 5.40 -15.87 -0.17
N ASP A 110 4.30 -16.63 -0.07
CA ASP A 110 4.33 -17.89 0.69
C ASP A 110 4.03 -19.16 -0.10
N ASN A 111 3.45 -19.13 -1.30
CA ASN A 111 2.94 -20.36 -1.92
C ASN A 111 3.03 -20.45 -3.45
N LEU A 112 3.67 -19.51 -4.13
CA LEU A 112 3.76 -19.57 -5.58
C LEU A 112 4.54 -20.80 -6.03
N GLU A 113 5.69 -21.07 -5.40
CA GLU A 113 6.49 -22.26 -5.66
C GLU A 113 5.68 -23.52 -5.39
N ALA A 114 4.94 -23.54 -4.28
CA ALA A 114 4.12 -24.71 -3.92
C ALA A 114 2.94 -24.92 -4.87
N ARG A 115 2.26 -23.85 -5.28
CA ARG A 115 1.12 -23.95 -6.22
C ARG A 115 1.56 -24.31 -7.63
N LEU A 116 2.60 -23.66 -8.14
CA LEU A 116 3.18 -24.00 -9.44
C LEU A 116 3.77 -25.39 -9.43
N TRP A 117 4.50 -25.74 -8.36
CA TRP A 117 5.04 -27.07 -8.20
C TRP A 117 3.93 -28.13 -8.18
N GLN A 118 2.88 -27.93 -7.38
CA GLN A 118 1.78 -28.89 -7.28
C GLN A 118 1.04 -29.05 -8.60
N LYS A 119 0.77 -27.95 -9.30
CA LYS A 119 0.10 -28.00 -10.60
C LYS A 119 0.95 -28.72 -11.63
N LEU A 120 2.18 -28.31 -11.82
CA LEU A 120 3.10 -28.90 -12.78
C LEU A 120 3.46 -30.33 -12.43
N TYR A 121 3.57 -30.64 -11.14
CA TYR A 121 3.76 -32.02 -10.67
C TYR A 121 2.55 -32.87 -11.02
N ASN A 122 1.35 -32.40 -10.81
CA ASN A 122 0.13 -33.12 -11.14
C ASN A 122 0.02 -33.33 -12.66
N GLU A 123 0.26 -32.32 -13.47
CA GLU A 123 0.28 -32.44 -14.94
C GLU A 123 1.37 -33.41 -15.41
N PHE A 124 2.57 -33.31 -14.85
CA PHE A 124 3.67 -34.24 -15.11
C PHE A 124 3.31 -35.69 -14.73
N MET A 125 2.74 -35.88 -13.54
CA MET A 125 2.34 -37.23 -13.07
C MET A 125 1.19 -37.80 -13.89
N MET A 126 0.25 -37.00 -14.40
CA MET A 126 -0.81 -37.45 -15.30
C MET A 126 -0.26 -38.04 -16.60
N VAL A 127 0.79 -37.42 -17.15
CA VAL A 127 1.41 -37.85 -18.41
C VAL A 127 2.36 -39.01 -18.21
N TYR A 128 3.08 -39.10 -17.08
CA TYR A 128 4.17 -40.04 -16.85
C TYR A 128 3.91 -41.09 -15.76
N THR A 129 2.74 -41.10 -15.11
CA THR A 129 2.37 -42.11 -14.11
C THR A 129 2.58 -43.56 -14.59
N PRO A 130 2.32 -43.90 -15.87
CA PRO A 130 2.61 -45.24 -16.35
C PRO A 130 4.10 -45.62 -16.27
N HIS A 131 5.00 -44.62 -16.30
CA HIS A 131 6.45 -44.81 -16.39
C HIS A 131 7.20 -44.51 -15.09
N TYR A 132 6.60 -43.73 -14.14
CA TYR A 132 7.30 -43.21 -12.96
C TYR A 132 6.45 -43.14 -11.68
N ALA A 133 5.47 -44.02 -11.53
CA ALA A 133 4.66 -44.03 -10.30
C ALA A 133 5.56 -44.00 -9.04
N GLU A 134 5.44 -42.94 -8.22
CA GLU A 134 6.00 -42.80 -6.87
C GLU A 134 7.52 -42.61 -6.73
N ASN A 135 8.22 -42.09 -7.72
CA ASN A 135 9.66 -41.88 -7.57
C ASN A 135 10.00 -40.55 -6.88
N ALA A 136 10.36 -40.58 -5.59
CA ALA A 136 10.76 -39.40 -4.79
C ALA A 136 11.93 -38.62 -5.41
N LYS A 137 12.83 -39.30 -6.16
CA LYS A 137 13.95 -38.63 -6.85
C LYS A 137 13.44 -37.76 -7.99
N VAL A 138 12.46 -38.20 -8.75
CA VAL A 138 11.83 -37.40 -9.83
C VAL A 138 11.10 -36.19 -9.26
N ALA A 139 10.36 -36.35 -8.16
CA ALA A 139 9.69 -35.26 -7.47
C ALA A 139 10.68 -34.18 -6.99
N ASN A 140 11.83 -34.57 -6.42
CA ASN A 140 12.87 -33.66 -5.99
C ASN A 140 13.57 -32.97 -7.16
N GLN A 141 13.83 -33.66 -8.25
CA GLN A 141 14.39 -33.04 -9.46
C GLN A 141 13.43 -32.00 -10.05
N PHE A 142 12.14 -32.30 -10.06
CA PHE A 142 11.11 -31.36 -10.52
C PHE A 142 11.02 -30.11 -9.62
N ARG A 143 11.04 -30.29 -8.28
CA ARG A 143 11.11 -29.16 -7.33
C ARG A 143 12.33 -28.29 -7.57
N ASN A 144 13.52 -28.88 -7.74
CA ASN A 144 14.75 -28.16 -8.03
C ASN A 144 14.69 -27.41 -9.36
N ALA A 145 14.00 -27.96 -10.38
CA ALA A 145 13.78 -27.30 -11.65
C ALA A 145 12.89 -26.06 -11.50
N VAL A 146 11.80 -26.14 -10.73
CA VAL A 146 10.91 -24.99 -10.43
C VAL A 146 11.66 -23.90 -9.69
N GLN A 147 12.44 -24.23 -8.66
CA GLN A 147 13.26 -23.28 -7.92
C GLN A 147 14.31 -22.62 -8.82
N ARG A 148 14.94 -23.36 -9.71
CA ARG A 148 15.91 -22.81 -10.67
C ARG A 148 15.24 -21.88 -11.68
N MET A 149 14.03 -22.21 -12.13
CA MET A 149 13.22 -21.35 -13.00
C MET A 149 12.89 -20.03 -12.32
N ALA A 150 12.44 -20.05 -11.07
CA ALA A 150 12.17 -18.84 -10.31
C ALA A 150 13.44 -17.97 -10.19
N LYS A 151 14.60 -18.58 -9.85
CA LYS A 151 15.89 -17.88 -9.81
C LYS A 151 16.31 -17.30 -11.17
N ASN A 152 16.10 -18.02 -12.25
CA ASN A 152 16.44 -17.56 -13.61
C ASN A 152 15.50 -16.44 -14.07
N ALA A 153 14.23 -16.50 -13.72
CA ALA A 153 13.29 -15.39 -13.96
C ALA A 153 13.71 -14.12 -13.22
N LEU A 154 14.18 -14.25 -11.97
CA LEU A 154 14.76 -13.16 -11.20
C LEU A 154 16.05 -12.59 -11.84
N ALA A 155 16.91 -13.47 -12.37
CA ALA A 155 18.19 -13.08 -12.98
C ALA A 155 18.06 -12.52 -14.40
N SER A 156 17.05 -12.91 -15.17
CA SER A 156 16.89 -12.54 -16.58
C SER A 156 16.45 -11.09 -16.82
N GLY A 157 16.17 -10.33 -15.76
CA GLY A 157 15.85 -8.91 -15.85
C GLY A 157 14.56 -8.59 -16.63
N ALA A 158 13.69 -9.56 -16.83
CA ALA A 158 12.31 -9.33 -17.29
C ALA A 158 11.55 -8.61 -16.17
N ASN A 159 11.97 -7.38 -15.91
CA ASN A 159 11.44 -6.51 -14.87
C ASN A 159 10.05 -6.05 -15.28
N LEU A 160 9.02 -6.58 -14.66
CA LEU A 160 7.72 -5.95 -14.74
C LEU A 160 7.74 -4.63 -13.94
N PRO A 161 7.05 -3.61 -14.42
CA PRO A 161 7.03 -2.29 -13.80
C PRO A 161 6.14 -2.28 -12.54
N PHE A 162 6.46 -3.15 -11.56
CA PHE A 162 5.72 -3.17 -10.31
C PHE A 162 6.06 -1.96 -9.45
N ASN A 163 5.04 -1.36 -8.87
CA ASN A 163 4.99 -0.19 -8.02
C ASN A 163 5.52 1.10 -8.66
N ASP A 164 6.80 1.21 -8.95
CA ASP A 164 7.40 2.48 -9.42
C ASP A 164 7.02 2.84 -10.86
N LYS A 165 6.54 1.85 -11.62
CA LYS A 165 6.18 2.01 -13.04
C LYS A 165 4.74 1.61 -13.35
N MET A 166 3.94 1.27 -12.34
CA MET A 166 2.52 1.03 -12.55
C MET A 166 1.85 2.33 -12.92
N ASP A 167 1.05 2.30 -13.98
CA ASP A 167 0.29 3.47 -14.38
C ASP A 167 -0.79 3.79 -13.32
N PRO A 168 -0.65 4.90 -12.56
CA PRO A 168 -1.64 5.26 -11.54
C PRO A 168 -3.02 5.54 -12.12
N ASN A 169 -3.10 5.81 -13.44
CA ASN A 169 -4.36 6.05 -14.13
C ASN A 169 -5.19 4.79 -14.39
N LYS A 170 -4.69 3.61 -14.00
CA LYS A 170 -5.35 2.34 -14.25
C LYS A 170 -5.65 1.61 -12.96
N ILE A 171 -6.87 1.08 -12.83
CA ILE A 171 -7.27 0.18 -11.76
C ILE A 171 -8.15 -0.95 -12.32
N ALA A 172 -7.83 -2.20 -11.97
CA ALA A 172 -8.61 -3.35 -12.38
C ALA A 172 -9.84 -3.55 -11.49
N PHE A 173 -10.98 -3.67 -12.13
CA PHE A 173 -12.25 -4.13 -11.59
C PHE A 173 -12.56 -5.53 -12.10
N LYS A 174 -13.57 -6.17 -11.57
CA LYS A 174 -14.00 -7.50 -11.99
C LYS A 174 -14.42 -7.53 -13.48
N ASN A 175 -15.02 -6.46 -13.97
CA ASN A 175 -15.50 -6.34 -15.35
C ASN A 175 -14.54 -5.62 -16.33
N GLY A 176 -13.35 -5.16 -15.86
CA GLY A 176 -12.38 -4.49 -16.73
C GLY A 176 -11.38 -3.60 -15.99
N THR A 177 -10.54 -2.90 -16.74
CA THR A 177 -9.63 -1.88 -16.21
C THR A 177 -10.17 -0.49 -16.48
N TYR A 178 -10.47 0.25 -15.41
CA TYR A 178 -10.86 1.65 -15.49
C TYR A 178 -9.64 2.55 -15.66
N ARG A 179 -9.78 3.57 -16.50
CA ARG A 179 -8.75 4.52 -16.88
C ARG A 179 -9.18 5.93 -16.50
N PHE A 180 -8.55 6.50 -15.48
CA PHE A 180 -8.94 7.79 -14.89
C PHE A 180 -8.89 8.96 -15.89
N LYS A 181 -7.88 9.03 -16.75
CA LYS A 181 -7.75 10.12 -17.71
C LYS A 181 -8.83 10.10 -18.77
N GLU A 182 -9.05 8.93 -19.34
CA GLU A 182 -10.00 8.70 -20.41
C GLU A 182 -11.45 8.59 -19.93
N ASP A 183 -11.66 8.36 -18.62
CA ASP A 183 -12.98 8.07 -18.03
C ASP A 183 -13.67 6.88 -18.72
N THR A 184 -12.94 5.81 -18.91
CA THR A 184 -13.44 4.64 -19.65
C THR A 184 -13.05 3.34 -18.98
N LEU A 185 -13.93 2.35 -19.09
CA LEU A 185 -13.64 0.96 -18.77
C LEU A 185 -13.20 0.24 -20.07
N LYS A 186 -12.11 -0.53 -19.99
CA LYS A 186 -11.66 -1.40 -21.08
C LYS A 186 -11.41 -2.80 -20.55
N PRO A 187 -11.49 -3.84 -21.39
CA PRO A 187 -11.10 -5.19 -20.97
C PRO A 187 -9.70 -5.18 -20.33
N THR A 188 -9.54 -5.86 -19.22
CA THR A 188 -8.23 -5.99 -18.58
C THR A 188 -7.34 -6.89 -19.43
N VAL A 189 -6.14 -6.42 -19.73
CA VAL A 189 -5.10 -7.14 -20.47
C VAL A 189 -3.83 -7.24 -19.65
N LYS A 190 -2.97 -8.21 -19.95
CA LYS A 190 -1.71 -8.43 -19.19
C LYS A 190 -0.77 -7.22 -19.23
N GLU A 191 -0.80 -6.43 -20.30
CA GLU A 191 -0.02 -5.21 -20.48
C GLU A 191 -0.50 -4.05 -19.60
N ASP A 192 -1.62 -4.19 -18.89
CA ASP A 192 -2.05 -3.23 -17.85
C ASP A 192 -1.26 -3.39 -16.55
N TYR A 193 -0.51 -4.49 -16.39
CA TYR A 193 0.36 -4.79 -15.26
C TYR A 193 -0.30 -4.63 -13.89
N GLN A 194 -1.59 -5.01 -13.79
CA GLN A 194 -2.32 -4.88 -12.55
C GLN A 194 -1.92 -5.97 -11.56
N THR A 195 -1.68 -5.60 -10.28
CA THR A 195 -1.38 -6.51 -9.18
C THR A 195 -2.49 -6.59 -8.13
N THR A 196 -3.48 -5.72 -8.26
CA THR A 196 -4.65 -5.67 -7.40
C THR A 196 -5.90 -5.54 -8.26
N ARG A 197 -6.98 -6.17 -7.84
CA ARG A 197 -8.30 -6.07 -8.48
C ARG A 197 -9.33 -5.75 -7.41
N ILE A 198 -10.23 -4.88 -7.75
CA ILE A 198 -11.42 -4.59 -6.96
C ILE A 198 -12.48 -5.61 -7.33
N GLU A 199 -12.99 -6.34 -6.34
CA GLU A 199 -13.92 -7.46 -6.54
C GLU A 199 -15.37 -7.01 -6.79
N TYR A 200 -15.54 -5.78 -7.27
CA TYR A 200 -16.78 -5.16 -7.72
C TYR A 200 -16.68 -4.77 -9.19
N ASP A 201 -17.83 -4.52 -9.81
CA ASP A 201 -17.89 -4.01 -11.17
C ASP A 201 -17.80 -2.48 -11.18
N TYR A 202 -17.11 -1.92 -12.17
CA TYR A 202 -17.21 -0.50 -12.46
C TYR A 202 -18.50 -0.22 -13.25
N ILE A 203 -19.27 0.76 -12.80
CA ILE A 203 -20.52 1.20 -13.43
C ILE A 203 -20.29 2.53 -14.14
N GLU A 204 -20.59 2.57 -15.43
CA GLU A 204 -20.51 3.81 -16.22
C GLU A 204 -21.65 4.76 -15.84
N ASN A 205 -21.35 6.06 -15.75
CA ASN A 205 -22.29 7.10 -15.33
C ASN A 205 -23.00 6.79 -13.98
N PRO A 206 -22.22 6.50 -12.93
CA PRO A 206 -22.76 6.08 -11.64
C PRO A 206 -23.60 7.20 -11.03
N LYS A 207 -24.67 6.81 -10.34
CA LYS A 207 -25.55 7.73 -9.65
C LYS A 207 -25.29 7.71 -8.16
N HIS A 208 -25.66 8.79 -7.51
CA HIS A 208 -25.85 8.82 -6.08
C HIS A 208 -26.90 7.77 -5.68
N ASN A 209 -26.58 6.92 -4.70
CA ASN A 209 -27.43 5.80 -4.32
C ASN A 209 -27.58 5.68 -2.80
N ILE A 210 -28.28 4.65 -2.36
CA ILE A 210 -28.60 4.40 -0.94
C ILE A 210 -27.34 4.27 -0.05
N VAL A 211 -26.20 3.83 -0.59
CA VAL A 211 -24.93 3.78 0.16
C VAL A 211 -24.40 5.18 0.40
N ALA A 212 -24.48 6.05 -0.60
CA ALA A 212 -24.12 7.46 -0.45
C ALA A 212 -25.06 8.17 0.55
N GLU A 213 -26.36 7.93 0.50
CA GLU A 213 -27.33 8.45 1.46
C GLU A 213 -27.02 8.01 2.91
N TRP A 214 -26.58 6.76 3.09
CA TRP A 214 -26.15 6.27 4.39
C TRP A 214 -24.91 7.02 4.92
N ILE A 215 -23.92 7.27 4.07
CA ILE A 215 -22.73 8.05 4.44
C ILE A 215 -23.10 9.50 4.75
N GLU A 216 -23.98 10.11 3.95
CA GLU A 216 -24.50 11.46 4.19
C GLU A 216 -25.29 11.54 5.49
N TYR A 217 -26.05 10.50 5.83
CA TYR A 217 -26.74 10.42 7.11
C TYR A 217 -25.78 10.48 8.31
N ILE A 218 -24.59 9.88 8.20
CA ILE A 218 -23.58 9.83 9.28
C ILE A 218 -22.73 11.12 9.32
N LEU A 219 -22.27 11.57 8.17
CA LEU A 219 -21.25 12.62 8.04
C LEU A 219 -21.80 13.97 7.59
N GLU A 220 -23.08 14.05 7.25
CA GLU A 220 -23.72 15.25 6.73
C GLU A 220 -22.91 15.86 5.57
N GLU A 221 -22.52 17.13 5.63
CA GLU A 221 -21.74 17.78 4.56
C GLU A 221 -20.36 17.14 4.35
N ASP A 222 -19.73 16.59 5.39
CA ASP A 222 -18.41 15.93 5.33
C ASP A 222 -18.42 14.61 4.52
N ALA A 223 -19.61 14.08 4.19
CA ALA A 223 -19.74 12.94 3.30
C ALA A 223 -19.06 13.16 1.94
N LYS A 224 -19.12 14.38 1.41
CA LYS A 224 -18.43 14.75 0.15
C LYS A 224 -16.92 14.56 0.24
N THR A 225 -16.30 14.94 1.35
CA THR A 225 -14.88 14.67 1.60
C THR A 225 -14.60 13.18 1.57
N LEU A 226 -15.44 12.38 2.25
CA LEU A 226 -15.25 10.94 2.30
C LEU A 226 -15.42 10.29 0.93
N PHE A 227 -16.38 10.71 0.10
CA PHE A 227 -16.52 10.19 -1.27
C PHE A 227 -15.26 10.42 -2.10
N GLN A 228 -14.69 11.62 -2.02
CA GLN A 228 -13.43 11.95 -2.70
C GLN A 228 -12.25 11.11 -2.17
N LEU A 229 -12.18 10.89 -0.86
CA LEU A 229 -11.15 10.07 -0.22
C LEU A 229 -11.29 8.59 -0.58
N ILE A 230 -12.50 8.03 -0.62
CA ILE A 230 -12.74 6.66 -1.09
C ILE A 230 -12.30 6.52 -2.54
N GLY A 231 -12.68 7.44 -3.42
CA GLY A 231 -12.22 7.44 -4.81
C GLY A 231 -10.69 7.52 -4.93
N ARG A 232 -10.03 8.30 -4.06
CA ARG A 232 -8.58 8.42 -3.97
C ARG A 232 -7.90 7.08 -3.60
N ILE A 233 -8.52 6.23 -2.80
CA ILE A 233 -7.96 4.91 -2.43
C ILE A 233 -7.63 4.09 -3.68
N PHE A 234 -8.42 4.22 -4.74
CA PHE A 234 -8.26 3.46 -5.98
C PHE A 234 -7.22 4.06 -6.95
N TYR A 235 -6.65 5.22 -6.64
CA TYR A 235 -5.62 5.86 -7.44
C TYR A 235 -4.22 5.62 -6.85
N ARG A 236 -3.34 4.98 -7.58
CA ARG A 236 -2.04 4.52 -7.08
C ARG A 236 -0.96 5.60 -7.06
N ASN A 237 -1.28 6.75 -6.47
CA ASN A 237 -0.37 7.87 -6.33
C ASN A 237 -0.78 8.73 -5.13
N GLN A 238 0.11 9.49 -4.53
CA GLN A 238 -0.17 10.41 -3.40
C GLN A 238 -0.55 11.82 -3.89
N ASP A 239 -1.46 11.92 -4.86
CA ASP A 239 -1.90 13.20 -5.43
C ASP A 239 -3.43 13.35 -5.33
N PRO A 240 -3.93 14.28 -4.50
CA PRO A 240 -3.20 15.13 -3.55
C PRO A 240 -2.69 14.36 -2.33
N GLN A 241 -1.58 14.88 -1.76
CA GLN A 241 -0.97 14.32 -0.55
C GLN A 241 -1.92 14.46 0.64
N ALA A 242 -2.27 13.34 1.29
CA ALA A 242 -3.22 13.33 2.39
C ALA A 242 -2.91 12.27 3.45
N MET A 243 -3.19 12.62 4.70
CA MET A 243 -3.37 11.73 5.85
C MET A 243 -4.69 12.12 6.51
N VAL A 244 -5.57 11.16 6.71
CA VAL A 244 -6.93 11.39 7.19
C VAL A 244 -7.02 11.08 8.67
N PHE A 245 -7.54 12.02 9.44
CA PHE A 245 -7.87 11.82 10.85
C PHE A 245 -9.39 11.91 11.01
N ALA A 246 -10.02 10.74 11.16
CA ALA A 246 -11.44 10.62 11.43
C ALA A 246 -11.68 10.75 12.94
N THR A 247 -12.30 11.85 13.36
CA THR A 247 -12.46 12.20 14.77
C THR A 247 -13.92 12.15 15.21
N GLY A 248 -14.14 11.98 16.49
CA GLY A 248 -15.48 12.07 17.10
C GLY A 248 -15.57 11.23 18.36
N GLU A 249 -16.46 11.57 19.24
CA GLU A 249 -16.75 10.83 20.47
C GLU A 249 -17.43 9.49 20.16
N GLY A 250 -17.50 8.58 21.11
CA GLY A 250 -18.04 7.24 20.87
C GLY A 250 -19.45 7.19 20.25
N SER A 251 -19.83 6.06 19.68
CA SER A 251 -21.16 5.79 19.11
C SER A 251 -21.57 6.70 17.94
N ASN A 252 -20.64 7.06 17.08
CA ASN A 252 -20.87 7.97 15.94
C ASN A 252 -20.68 7.30 14.56
N GLY A 253 -20.55 5.98 14.51
CA GLY A 253 -20.45 5.24 13.25
C GLY A 253 -19.05 5.14 12.65
N LYS A 254 -17.99 5.75 13.24
CA LYS A 254 -16.60 5.69 12.71
C LYS A 254 -16.17 4.27 12.35
N SER A 255 -16.17 3.38 13.33
CA SER A 255 -15.71 1.98 13.13
C SER A 255 -16.52 1.24 12.08
N HIS A 256 -17.81 1.54 11.98
CA HIS A 256 -18.70 0.94 10.99
C HIS A 256 -18.36 1.40 9.56
N VAL A 257 -18.12 2.70 9.38
CA VAL A 257 -17.69 3.27 8.09
C VAL A 257 -16.31 2.74 7.70
N MET A 258 -15.37 2.63 8.66
CA MET A 258 -14.04 2.09 8.36
C MET A 258 -14.10 0.61 7.95
N ALA A 259 -14.89 -0.21 8.63
CA ALA A 259 -15.12 -1.61 8.26
C ALA A 259 -15.76 -1.74 6.87
N PHE A 260 -16.67 -0.84 6.52
CA PHE A 260 -17.26 -0.79 5.20
C PHE A 260 -16.26 -0.40 4.12
N ILE A 261 -15.38 0.57 4.37
CA ILE A 261 -14.28 0.90 3.44
C ILE A 261 -13.36 -0.31 3.23
N GLU A 262 -12.99 -1.02 4.30
CA GLU A 262 -12.20 -2.25 4.18
C GLU A 262 -12.91 -3.33 3.35
N GLU A 263 -14.21 -3.47 3.50
CA GLU A 263 -15.02 -4.39 2.69
C GLU A 263 -14.97 -4.02 1.20
N LEU A 264 -15.12 -2.72 0.86
CA LEU A 264 -15.08 -2.24 -0.53
C LEU A 264 -13.71 -2.45 -1.18
N VAL A 265 -12.65 -2.19 -0.45
CA VAL A 265 -11.26 -2.27 -0.94
C VAL A 265 -10.77 -3.71 -0.94
N GLY A 266 -11.24 -4.51 -0.01
CA GLY A 266 -10.82 -5.88 0.25
C GLY A 266 -9.66 -5.98 1.26
N LYS A 267 -9.71 -6.98 2.13
CA LYS A 267 -8.71 -7.22 3.19
C LYS A 267 -7.29 -7.36 2.66
N SER A 268 -7.11 -8.01 1.51
CA SER A 268 -5.78 -8.17 0.88
C SER A 268 -5.15 -6.84 0.46
N ASN A 269 -5.98 -5.82 0.20
CA ASN A 269 -5.55 -4.49 -0.23
C ASN A 269 -5.48 -3.47 0.93
N THR A 270 -5.81 -3.91 2.16
CA THR A 270 -5.84 -3.07 3.36
C THR A 270 -4.65 -3.40 4.27
N SER A 271 -4.11 -2.39 4.94
CA SER A 271 -3.12 -2.49 6.02
C SER A 271 -3.68 -1.90 7.31
N HIS A 272 -3.14 -2.33 8.45
CA HIS A 272 -3.53 -1.85 9.79
C HIS A 272 -2.31 -1.38 10.61
N ALA A 273 -1.32 -0.79 9.93
CA ALA A 273 -0.16 -0.23 10.61
C ALA A 273 -0.55 0.99 11.46
N THR A 274 -0.02 1.07 12.70
CA THR A 274 -0.33 2.16 13.61
C THR A 274 0.44 3.43 13.28
N LEU A 275 -0.12 4.60 13.59
CA LEU A 275 0.58 5.89 13.44
C LEU A 275 1.92 5.88 14.20
N ALA A 276 1.94 5.30 15.40
CA ALA A 276 3.15 5.17 16.20
C ALA A 276 4.24 4.37 15.48
N SER A 277 3.90 3.22 14.90
CA SER A 277 4.84 2.37 14.16
C SER A 277 5.34 3.02 12.87
N LEU A 278 4.46 3.73 12.17
CA LEU A 278 4.79 4.44 10.92
C LEU A 278 5.60 5.72 11.15
N SER A 279 5.54 6.33 12.35
CA SER A 279 6.29 7.53 12.69
C SER A 279 7.65 7.26 13.33
N GLY A 280 7.86 6.07 13.91
CA GLY A 280 9.08 5.70 14.65
C GLY A 280 10.22 5.23 13.75
N ASN A 281 11.46 5.61 14.13
CA ASN A 281 12.67 5.09 13.45
C ASN A 281 13.01 3.64 13.88
N ASN A 282 12.30 3.09 14.85
CA ASN A 282 12.65 1.81 15.48
C ASN A 282 11.94 0.61 14.84
N ASP A 283 10.85 0.83 14.09
CA ASP A 283 10.15 -0.25 13.41
C ASP A 283 10.47 -0.26 11.91
N LYS A 284 11.55 -0.95 11.56
CA LYS A 284 12.01 -1.09 10.17
C LYS A 284 11.03 -1.87 9.29
N PHE A 285 10.10 -2.60 9.93
CA PHE A 285 9.14 -3.46 9.24
C PHE A 285 7.77 -2.81 9.06
N ALA A 286 7.46 -1.75 9.81
CA ALA A 286 6.14 -1.11 9.74
C ALA A 286 5.81 -0.61 8.33
N SER A 287 6.76 0.06 7.68
CA SER A 287 6.56 0.60 6.33
C SER A 287 6.34 -0.48 5.28
N SER A 288 6.90 -1.69 5.47
CA SER A 288 6.70 -2.79 4.52
C SER A 288 5.27 -3.29 4.49
N GLN A 289 4.50 -3.09 5.56
CA GLN A 289 3.08 -3.44 5.62
C GLN A 289 2.22 -2.63 4.62
N LEU A 290 2.71 -1.47 4.18
CA LEU A 290 2.03 -0.62 3.20
C LEU A 290 2.35 -0.99 1.74
N PHE A 291 3.36 -1.84 1.52
CA PHE A 291 3.73 -2.24 0.17
C PHE A 291 2.58 -2.95 -0.55
N GLY A 292 2.17 -2.42 -1.70
CA GLY A 292 1.09 -2.99 -2.49
C GLY A 292 -0.32 -2.78 -1.91
N LYS A 293 -0.46 -2.04 -0.80
CA LYS A 293 -1.75 -1.74 -0.18
C LYS A 293 -2.35 -0.47 -0.75
N MET A 294 -3.68 -0.40 -0.76
CA MET A 294 -4.44 0.74 -1.26
C MET A 294 -4.86 1.69 -0.14
N VAL A 295 -5.10 1.14 1.05
CA VAL A 295 -5.49 1.90 2.24
C VAL A 295 -4.82 1.30 3.47
N ASN A 296 -4.47 2.17 4.42
CA ASN A 296 -4.12 1.81 5.79
C ASN A 296 -5.18 2.38 6.72
N ILE A 297 -5.76 1.54 7.55
CA ILE A 297 -6.80 1.93 8.52
C ILE A 297 -6.35 1.52 9.92
N GLU A 298 -6.07 2.51 10.77
CA GLU A 298 -5.92 2.30 12.21
C GLU A 298 -7.19 2.77 12.90
N THR A 299 -7.81 1.86 13.65
CA THR A 299 -9.00 2.16 14.46
C THR A 299 -8.60 2.43 15.91
N ASP A 300 -9.35 3.34 16.56
CA ASP A 300 -9.21 3.67 17.99
C ASP A 300 -7.77 4.03 18.41
N MET A 301 -7.12 4.87 17.60
CA MET A 301 -5.80 5.37 17.91
C MET A 301 -5.81 6.14 19.23
N PRO A 302 -4.91 5.80 20.21
CA PRO A 302 -4.82 6.53 21.46
C PRO A 302 -4.28 7.95 21.25
N ALA A 303 -4.61 8.84 22.18
CA ALA A 303 -3.96 10.14 22.27
C ALA A 303 -2.44 9.93 22.46
N GLN A 304 -1.63 10.51 21.58
CA GLN A 304 -0.18 10.34 21.60
C GLN A 304 0.53 11.54 20.99
N HIS A 305 1.79 11.72 21.40
CA HIS A 305 2.67 12.73 20.82
C HIS A 305 3.65 12.11 19.83
N ILE A 306 3.64 12.61 18.61
CA ILE A 306 4.51 12.15 17.51
C ILE A 306 5.70 13.10 17.37
N LYS A 307 6.88 12.61 17.77
CA LYS A 307 8.12 13.39 17.73
C LYS A 307 8.73 13.50 16.33
N GLN A 308 8.55 12.47 15.51
CA GLN A 308 9.19 12.36 14.20
C GLN A 308 8.14 12.15 13.12
N THR A 309 8.11 13.03 12.13
CA THR A 309 7.15 13.02 11.02
C THR A 309 7.80 12.75 9.67
N GLY A 310 9.12 12.56 9.65
CA GLY A 310 9.87 12.35 8.40
C GLY A 310 9.33 11.18 7.58
N THR A 311 9.14 10.02 8.20
CA THR A 311 8.57 8.84 7.55
C THR A 311 7.13 9.08 7.08
N LEU A 312 6.30 9.76 7.88
CA LEU A 312 4.92 10.10 7.51
C LEU A 312 4.88 11.02 6.27
N LYS A 313 5.80 11.98 6.18
CA LYS A 313 5.92 12.85 4.99
C LYS A 313 6.32 12.07 3.75
N THR A 314 7.25 11.13 3.88
CA THR A 314 7.63 10.24 2.78
C THR A 314 6.47 9.33 2.37
N LEU A 315 5.78 8.71 3.33
CA LEU A 315 4.63 7.83 3.08
C LEU A 315 3.43 8.54 2.45
N SER A 316 3.20 9.80 2.81
CA SER A 316 2.13 10.63 2.23
C SER A 316 2.58 11.46 1.02
N GLY A 317 3.81 11.26 0.55
CA GLY A 317 4.39 11.85 -0.65
C GLY A 317 4.59 10.81 -1.74
N ASN A 318 5.11 11.25 -2.89
CA ASN A 318 5.55 10.35 -3.96
C ASN A 318 7.04 10.01 -3.84
N ASP A 319 7.59 10.05 -2.64
CA ASP A 319 8.99 9.79 -2.38
C ASP A 319 9.24 8.28 -2.30
N VAL A 320 10.41 7.87 -2.82
CA VAL A 320 10.86 6.49 -2.70
C VAL A 320 11.38 6.24 -1.28
N MET A 321 10.94 5.15 -0.68
CA MET A 321 11.40 4.74 0.64
C MET A 321 11.96 3.32 0.65
N SER A 322 12.81 3.03 1.63
CA SER A 322 13.35 1.70 1.88
C SER A 322 12.49 0.97 2.91
N ALA A 323 12.19 -0.28 2.63
CA ALA A 323 11.48 -1.18 3.54
C ALA A 323 12.18 -2.54 3.62
N GLU A 324 11.80 -3.31 4.64
CA GLU A 324 12.41 -4.61 4.90
C GLU A 324 11.33 -5.57 5.41
N TYR A 325 11.24 -6.76 4.83
CA TYR A 325 10.51 -7.88 5.41
C TYR A 325 11.47 -8.75 6.23
N LYS A 326 10.95 -9.41 7.26
CA LYS A 326 11.75 -10.33 8.06
C LYS A 326 12.27 -11.47 7.19
N GLY A 327 13.59 -11.54 7.05
CA GLY A 327 14.27 -12.59 6.25
C GLY A 327 14.36 -12.32 4.75
N ILE A 328 13.96 -11.15 4.28
CA ILE A 328 14.08 -10.73 2.88
C ILE A 328 15.01 -9.51 2.80
N ASN A 329 15.76 -9.40 1.70
CA ASN A 329 16.61 -8.23 1.47
C ASN A 329 15.78 -6.94 1.42
N LYS A 330 16.42 -5.83 1.81
CA LYS A 330 15.82 -4.50 1.68
C LYS A 330 15.39 -4.23 0.25
N PHE A 331 14.23 -3.64 0.12
CA PHE A 331 13.69 -3.18 -1.15
C PHE A 331 13.24 -1.72 -1.04
N THR A 332 13.03 -1.07 -2.17
CA THR A 332 12.51 0.30 -2.24
C THR A 332 11.16 0.32 -2.93
N PHE A 333 10.28 1.19 -2.45
CA PHE A 333 8.96 1.39 -3.06
C PHE A 333 8.45 2.80 -2.81
N THR A 334 7.47 3.21 -3.59
CA THR A 334 6.69 4.42 -3.36
C THR A 334 5.34 4.02 -2.79
N ASN A 335 4.97 4.56 -1.63
CA ASN A 335 3.67 4.29 -1.02
C ASN A 335 2.56 5.02 -1.77
N TYR A 336 1.46 4.32 -2.05
CA TYR A 336 0.23 4.91 -2.58
C TYR A 336 -0.98 4.66 -1.67
N ALA A 337 -0.83 3.91 -0.59
CA ALA A 337 -1.92 3.68 0.35
C ALA A 337 -2.36 5.01 0.99
N LEU A 338 -3.66 5.28 0.97
CA LEU A 338 -4.24 6.36 1.76
C LEU A 338 -4.19 5.97 3.24
N MET A 339 -3.61 6.81 4.07
CA MET A 339 -3.53 6.57 5.51
C MET A 339 -4.73 7.20 6.23
N ILE A 340 -5.53 6.38 6.89
CA ILE A 340 -6.71 6.78 7.68
C ILE A 340 -6.50 6.35 9.13
N PHE A 341 -6.60 7.29 10.05
CA PHE A 341 -6.48 7.08 11.49
C PHE A 341 -7.76 7.53 12.16
N THR A 342 -8.40 6.65 12.95
CA THR A 342 -9.58 7.05 13.72
C THR A 342 -9.20 7.28 15.17
N THR A 343 -9.71 8.34 15.76
CA THR A 343 -9.40 8.73 17.14
C THR A 343 -10.54 9.53 17.77
N ASN A 344 -10.60 9.54 19.09
CA ASN A 344 -11.46 10.48 19.81
C ASN A 344 -10.75 11.82 20.05
N ASN A 345 -9.42 11.79 20.18
CA ASN A 345 -8.60 12.98 20.39
C ASN A 345 -7.46 13.01 19.36
N MET A 346 -7.30 14.14 18.70
CA MET A 346 -6.22 14.32 17.73
C MET A 346 -4.85 14.11 18.39
N PRO A 347 -3.91 13.42 17.74
CA PRO A 347 -2.55 13.30 18.23
C PRO A 347 -1.84 14.67 18.16
N THR A 348 -0.82 14.89 18.98
CA THR A 348 0.04 16.07 18.86
C THR A 348 1.31 15.73 18.08
N PHE A 349 1.86 16.72 17.38
CA PHE A 349 3.07 16.55 16.56
C PHE A 349 4.11 17.61 16.88
N SER A 350 5.38 17.21 16.96
CA SER A 350 6.49 18.17 17.07
C SER A 350 6.76 18.96 15.78
N ASP A 351 6.24 18.50 14.66
CA ASP A 351 6.44 19.13 13.35
C ASP A 351 5.23 20.01 12.97
N THR A 352 5.40 21.30 13.09
CA THR A 352 4.40 22.31 12.72
C THR A 352 4.68 22.94 11.35
N SER A 353 5.56 22.32 10.54
CA SER A 353 5.87 22.85 9.21
C SER A 353 4.66 22.79 8.27
N HIS A 354 4.48 23.80 7.45
CA HIS A 354 3.44 23.86 6.43
C HIS A 354 3.46 22.59 5.53
N GLY A 355 4.66 22.06 5.23
CA GLY A 355 4.83 20.86 4.44
C GLY A 355 4.19 19.61 5.08
N PHE A 356 4.14 19.51 6.41
CA PHE A 356 3.47 18.44 7.13
C PHE A 356 1.97 18.73 7.31
N LEU A 357 1.64 19.90 7.84
CA LEU A 357 0.26 20.25 8.22
C LEU A 357 -0.72 20.29 7.04
N ARG A 358 -0.26 20.67 5.84
CA ARG A 358 -1.11 20.69 4.63
C ARG A 358 -1.60 19.31 4.18
N ARG A 359 -0.99 18.22 4.69
CA ARG A 359 -1.37 16.83 4.40
C ARG A 359 -2.48 16.32 5.30
N ILE A 360 -2.77 17.05 6.38
CA ILE A 360 -3.74 16.62 7.37
C ILE A 360 -5.13 16.98 6.88
N ILE A 361 -5.95 15.96 6.72
CA ILE A 361 -7.38 16.07 6.44
C ILE A 361 -8.13 15.58 7.68
N THR A 362 -8.91 16.46 8.28
CA THR A 362 -9.80 16.11 9.37
C THR A 362 -11.17 15.69 8.82
N LEU A 363 -11.70 14.60 9.34
CA LEU A 363 -13.03 14.09 9.00
C LEU A 363 -13.85 13.93 10.29
N PRO A 364 -14.64 14.94 10.67
CA PRO A 364 -15.38 14.92 11.92
C PRO A 364 -16.64 14.05 11.82
N PHE A 365 -16.81 13.16 12.77
CA PHE A 365 -18.01 12.35 12.99
C PHE A 365 -18.79 12.94 14.16
N ASN A 366 -19.58 13.98 13.91
CA ASN A 366 -20.25 14.77 14.95
C ASN A 366 -21.56 14.16 15.42
N LYS A 367 -22.19 13.32 14.58
CA LYS A 367 -23.49 12.74 14.86
C LYS A 367 -23.37 11.56 15.81
N THR A 368 -24.02 11.64 16.96
CA THR A 368 -24.16 10.49 17.87
C THR A 368 -25.30 9.60 17.41
N MET A 369 -25.02 8.30 17.25
CA MET A 369 -25.98 7.29 16.83
C MET A 369 -26.56 6.57 18.08
N GLY A 370 -27.87 6.58 18.24
CA GLY A 370 -28.59 5.98 19.38
C GLY A 370 -29.38 4.74 18.96
N ARG A 371 -29.27 3.65 19.70
CA ARG A 371 -30.05 2.42 19.42
C ARG A 371 -31.56 2.61 19.51
N ASP A 372 -31.98 3.57 20.32
CA ASP A 372 -33.41 3.88 20.52
C ASP A 372 -33.97 4.80 19.44
N ASN A 373 -33.11 5.33 18.56
CA ASN A 373 -33.53 6.10 17.40
C ASN A 373 -33.88 5.16 16.25
N PRO A 374 -35.13 5.13 15.78
CA PRO A 374 -35.56 4.23 14.70
C PRO A 374 -34.81 4.42 13.40
N THR A 375 -34.42 5.66 13.08
CA THR A 375 -33.66 5.96 11.86
C THR A 375 -32.23 5.44 11.95
N ASP A 376 -31.56 5.59 13.10
CA ASP A 376 -30.22 5.03 13.33
C ASP A 376 -30.23 3.51 13.22
N SER A 377 -31.24 2.88 13.84
CA SER A 377 -31.43 1.42 13.78
C SER A 377 -31.72 0.92 12.37
N MET A 378 -32.53 1.66 11.59
CA MET A 378 -32.78 1.37 10.18
C MET A 378 -31.48 1.42 9.36
N TRP A 379 -30.69 2.47 9.49
CA TRP A 379 -29.43 2.60 8.77
C TRP A 379 -28.39 1.56 9.20
N LEU A 380 -28.32 1.23 10.48
CA LEU A 380 -27.45 0.17 10.98
C LEU A 380 -27.80 -1.19 10.37
N GLU A 381 -29.08 -1.50 10.22
CA GLU A 381 -29.49 -2.76 9.59
C GLU A 381 -29.31 -2.72 8.07
N ARG A 382 -29.64 -1.60 7.44
CA ARG A 382 -29.52 -1.44 5.99
C ARG A 382 -28.07 -1.55 5.53
N SER A 383 -27.12 -0.95 6.25
CA SER A 383 -25.69 -0.94 5.90
C SER A 383 -25.04 -2.32 5.95
N LYS A 384 -25.57 -3.25 6.73
CA LYS A 384 -25.13 -4.66 6.73
C LYS A 384 -25.56 -5.43 5.49
N ASN A 385 -26.57 -4.93 4.77
CA ASN A 385 -27.26 -5.62 3.70
C ASN A 385 -27.21 -4.86 2.36
N PHE A 386 -26.20 -4.02 2.14
CA PHE A 386 -25.97 -3.43 0.81
C PHE A 386 -25.66 -4.50 -0.22
N THR A 387 -26.33 -4.45 -1.36
CA THR A 387 -26.14 -5.41 -2.44
C THR A 387 -24.80 -5.20 -3.15
N TYR A 388 -24.42 -6.19 -3.95
CA TYR A 388 -23.25 -6.10 -4.80
C TYR A 388 -23.34 -4.92 -5.78
N GLU A 389 -24.50 -4.73 -6.40
CA GLU A 389 -24.77 -3.66 -7.36
C GLU A 389 -24.70 -2.28 -6.70
N GLU A 390 -25.27 -2.12 -5.52
CA GLU A 390 -25.22 -0.87 -4.76
C GLU A 390 -23.80 -0.49 -4.38
N LYS A 391 -22.97 -1.46 -3.97
CA LYS A 391 -21.55 -1.25 -3.67
C LYS A 391 -20.75 -0.94 -4.93
N SER A 392 -21.01 -1.62 -6.04
CA SER A 392 -20.38 -1.37 -7.34
C SER A 392 -20.66 0.05 -7.85
N GLU A 393 -21.91 0.49 -7.77
CA GLU A 393 -22.32 1.84 -8.15
C GLU A 393 -21.70 2.90 -7.22
N PHE A 394 -21.71 2.65 -5.92
CA PHE A 394 -21.11 3.57 -4.94
C PHE A 394 -19.59 3.75 -5.14
N ILE A 395 -18.84 2.67 -5.36
CA ILE A 395 -17.40 2.75 -5.67
C ILE A 395 -17.19 3.59 -6.93
N SER A 396 -17.97 3.34 -7.97
CA SER A 396 -17.86 4.06 -9.24
C SER A 396 -18.21 5.54 -9.07
N TYR A 397 -19.22 5.86 -8.26
CA TYR A 397 -19.56 7.23 -7.87
C TYR A 397 -18.39 7.92 -7.14
N CYS A 398 -17.79 7.27 -6.15
CA CYS A 398 -16.64 7.81 -5.44
C CYS A 398 -15.42 8.04 -6.37
N LEU A 399 -15.19 7.15 -7.32
CA LEU A 399 -14.15 7.34 -8.33
C LEU A 399 -14.37 8.62 -9.15
N GLN A 400 -15.61 8.89 -9.55
CA GLN A 400 -15.93 10.13 -10.26
C GLN A 400 -15.78 11.37 -9.38
N GLN A 401 -16.16 11.32 -8.10
CA GLN A 401 -15.92 12.42 -7.17
C GLN A 401 -14.43 12.74 -7.03
N TYR A 402 -13.59 11.70 -6.91
CA TYR A 402 -12.14 11.91 -6.87
C TYR A 402 -11.56 12.37 -8.22
N ARG A 403 -12.06 11.86 -9.33
CA ARG A 403 -11.66 12.30 -10.67
C ARG A 403 -11.90 13.81 -10.86
N ASN A 404 -12.99 14.33 -10.32
CA ASN A 404 -13.27 15.76 -10.33
C ASN A 404 -12.17 16.55 -9.60
N VAL A 405 -11.72 16.08 -8.45
CA VAL A 405 -10.60 16.67 -7.69
C VAL A 405 -9.28 16.56 -8.48
N LEU A 406 -9.00 15.38 -9.04
CA LEU A 406 -7.74 15.11 -9.74
C LEU A 406 -7.53 16.02 -10.96
N PHE A 407 -8.59 16.30 -11.69
CA PHE A 407 -8.55 17.08 -12.93
C PHE A 407 -9.15 18.49 -12.84
N GLY A 408 -9.75 18.86 -11.70
CA GLY A 408 -10.42 20.15 -11.51
C GLY A 408 -11.71 20.26 -12.35
N LEU A 409 -12.56 19.25 -12.26
CA LEU A 409 -13.83 19.18 -13.00
C LEU A 409 -15.02 19.52 -12.09
N ASN A 410 -16.14 19.86 -12.69
CA ASN A 410 -17.42 20.07 -12.00
C ASN A 410 -17.35 21.04 -10.80
N GLY A 411 -16.52 22.09 -10.90
CA GLY A 411 -16.34 23.10 -9.86
C GLY A 411 -15.36 22.73 -8.73
N GLU A 412 -14.75 21.55 -8.80
CA GLU A 412 -13.71 21.16 -7.83
C GLU A 412 -12.37 21.86 -8.13
N THR A 413 -11.63 22.19 -7.07
CA THR A 413 -10.28 22.73 -7.20
C THR A 413 -9.29 21.60 -7.46
N LYS A 414 -8.57 21.67 -8.56
CA LYS A 414 -7.60 20.65 -8.95
C LYS A 414 -6.59 20.38 -7.83
N GLY A 415 -6.47 19.13 -7.43
CA GLY A 415 -5.50 18.68 -6.43
C GLY A 415 -5.83 19.10 -5.00
N HIS A 416 -7.09 19.48 -4.70
CA HIS A 416 -7.53 19.84 -3.36
C HIS A 416 -8.84 19.10 -3.06
N PHE A 417 -8.84 18.33 -1.97
CA PHE A 417 -10.08 17.77 -1.45
C PHE A 417 -11.00 18.88 -0.96
N TRP A 418 -12.28 18.69 -1.22
CA TRP A 418 -13.27 19.54 -0.57
C TRP A 418 -13.29 19.26 0.94
N THR A 419 -13.46 20.28 1.76
CA THR A 419 -13.57 20.18 3.22
C THR A 419 -14.63 21.16 3.71
N SER A 420 -15.43 20.72 4.69
CA SER A 420 -16.43 21.59 5.32
C SER A 420 -15.80 22.69 6.17
N ASP A 421 -16.57 23.71 6.50
CA ASP A 421 -16.15 24.73 7.46
C ASP A 421 -15.85 24.12 8.83
N ASN A 422 -16.60 23.10 9.24
CA ASN A 422 -16.40 22.40 10.49
C ASN A 422 -15.10 21.60 10.50
N ALA A 423 -14.82 20.85 9.45
CA ALA A 423 -13.56 20.15 9.27
C ALA A 423 -12.37 21.13 9.26
N ASN A 424 -12.50 22.28 8.59
CA ASN A 424 -11.46 23.31 8.58
C ASN A 424 -11.25 23.92 9.97
N LYS A 425 -12.29 24.25 10.71
CA LYS A 425 -12.18 24.74 12.10
C LYS A 425 -11.49 23.72 13.00
N LEU A 426 -11.85 22.45 12.89
CA LEU A 426 -11.20 21.38 13.65
C LEU A 426 -9.72 21.26 13.31
N ARG A 427 -9.36 21.33 12.02
CA ARG A 427 -7.97 21.32 11.57
C ARG A 427 -7.21 22.53 12.09
N ASP A 428 -7.80 23.73 12.01
CA ASP A 428 -7.16 24.96 12.45
C ASP A 428 -6.97 24.98 13.97
N ALA A 429 -7.96 24.52 14.75
CA ALA A 429 -7.82 24.32 16.19
C ALA A 429 -6.71 23.31 16.53
N PHE A 430 -6.61 22.22 15.78
CA PHE A 430 -5.53 21.25 15.90
C PHE A 430 -4.16 21.88 15.60
N ILE A 431 -4.04 22.67 14.54
CA ILE A 431 -2.80 23.36 14.17
C ILE A 431 -2.40 24.35 15.26
N GLN A 432 -3.35 25.14 15.76
CA GLN A 432 -3.12 26.09 16.86
C GLN A 432 -2.70 25.34 18.13
N GLY A 433 -3.40 24.28 18.51
CA GLY A 433 -3.05 23.47 19.68
C GLY A 433 -1.66 22.82 19.63
N ASN A 434 -1.11 22.61 18.42
CA ASN A 434 0.27 22.09 18.23
C ASN A 434 1.32 23.21 18.18
N ASP A 435 0.93 24.47 18.13
CA ASP A 435 1.85 25.60 18.09
C ASP A 435 2.25 26.03 19.52
N THR A 436 3.12 25.21 20.13
CA THR A 436 3.57 25.42 21.52
C THR A 436 4.17 26.82 21.74
N MET A 437 4.81 27.41 20.71
CA MET A 437 5.36 28.78 20.82
C MET A 437 4.26 29.83 20.83
N ALA A 438 3.23 29.71 20.00
CA ALA A 438 2.07 30.61 20.05
C ALA A 438 1.35 30.49 21.39
N ASN A 439 1.09 29.27 21.84
CA ASN A 439 0.48 29.00 23.15
C ASN A 439 1.30 29.63 24.30
N PHE A 440 2.64 29.49 24.23
CA PHE A 440 3.54 30.10 25.22
C PHE A 440 3.43 31.63 25.24
N ILE A 441 3.38 32.25 24.06
CA ILE A 441 3.24 33.71 23.94
C ILE A 441 1.89 34.15 24.53
N ASP A 442 0.80 33.47 24.16
CA ASP A 442 -0.55 33.81 24.61
C ASP A 442 -0.73 33.58 26.12
N MET A 443 -0.28 32.41 26.65
CA MET A 443 -0.39 32.08 28.07
C MET A 443 0.40 33.01 29.00
N ASN A 444 1.52 33.52 28.52
CA ASN A 444 2.37 34.40 29.29
C ASN A 444 2.18 35.88 28.93
N GLU A 445 1.16 36.18 28.14
CA GLU A 445 0.86 37.56 27.73
C GLU A 445 2.10 38.32 27.21
N ILE A 446 2.86 37.72 26.29
CA ILE A 446 4.07 38.28 25.75
C ILE A 446 3.72 39.25 24.62
N GLU A 447 4.16 40.49 24.73
CA GLU A 447 3.98 41.54 23.71
C GLU A 447 5.30 41.81 22.97
N PHE A 448 5.22 41.88 21.65
CA PHE A 448 6.29 42.37 20.79
C PHE A 448 6.08 43.86 20.54
N VAL A 449 7.11 44.68 20.79
CA VAL A 449 7.04 46.14 20.72
C VAL A 449 8.24 46.70 19.96
N GLU A 450 8.08 47.81 19.24
CA GLU A 450 9.19 48.52 18.61
C GLU A 450 9.87 49.46 19.62
N ASP A 451 10.49 48.86 20.67
CA ASP A 451 11.18 49.63 21.73
C ASP A 451 12.38 48.79 22.23
N GLU A 452 13.59 49.22 21.89
CA GLU A 452 14.83 48.54 22.30
C GLU A 452 15.10 48.62 23.83
N ASN A 453 14.37 49.50 24.57
CA ASN A 453 14.47 49.54 26.02
C ASN A 453 13.59 48.48 26.69
N SER A 454 12.56 48.01 26.02
CA SER A 454 11.74 46.90 26.45
C SER A 454 12.49 45.59 26.16
N PHE A 455 12.76 44.80 27.20
CA PHE A 455 13.51 43.56 27.06
C PHE A 455 13.14 42.54 28.14
N ILE A 456 13.32 41.28 27.80
CA ILE A 456 13.23 40.13 28.72
C ILE A 456 14.53 39.33 28.67
N GLN A 457 14.96 38.80 29.82
CA GLN A 457 16.14 37.91 29.85
C GLN A 457 15.91 36.66 29.03
N THR A 458 16.87 36.31 28.14
CA THR A 458 16.73 35.15 27.25
C THR A 458 16.59 33.84 28.03
N ASN A 459 17.30 33.71 29.17
CA ASN A 459 17.23 32.52 30.00
C ASN A 459 15.88 32.38 30.70
N GLU A 460 15.32 33.50 31.20
CA GLU A 460 13.99 33.54 31.84
C GLU A 460 12.90 33.07 30.88
N LEU A 461 12.87 33.60 29.65
CA LEU A 461 11.94 33.12 28.61
C LEU A 461 12.15 31.65 28.25
N LEU A 462 13.39 31.22 28.15
CA LEU A 462 13.71 29.85 27.81
C LEU A 462 13.33 28.85 28.91
N GLU A 463 13.57 29.20 30.17
CA GLU A 463 13.18 28.41 31.34
C GLU A 463 11.64 28.27 31.40
N ALA A 464 10.92 29.41 31.33
CA ALA A 464 9.46 29.39 31.31
C ALA A 464 8.87 28.56 30.17
N TYR A 465 9.45 28.66 28.97
CA TYR A 465 9.03 27.85 27.83
C TYR A 465 9.32 26.35 28.04
N ASN A 466 10.49 26.02 28.55
CA ASN A 466 10.86 24.63 28.83
C ASN A 466 10.02 24.02 29.96
N ASP A 467 9.65 24.78 30.98
CA ASP A 467 8.75 24.33 32.04
C ASP A 467 7.35 24.03 31.48
N MET A 468 6.83 24.89 30.60
CA MET A 468 5.59 24.59 29.88
C MET A 468 5.69 23.32 29.07
N LEU A 469 6.78 23.13 28.27
CA LEU A 469 7.00 21.94 27.47
C LEU A 469 7.05 20.67 28.35
N VAL A 470 7.73 20.72 29.49
CA VAL A 470 7.81 19.57 30.44
C VAL A 470 6.43 19.24 31.01
N ASN A 471 5.64 20.25 31.39
CA ASN A 471 4.27 20.05 31.89
C ASN A 471 3.36 19.44 30.84
N GLU A 472 3.59 19.71 29.55
CA GLU A 472 2.89 19.09 28.42
C GLU A 472 3.49 17.72 28.01
N GLY A 473 4.48 17.21 28.73
CA GLY A 473 5.16 15.95 28.40
C GLY A 473 6.11 16.01 27.20
N LEU A 474 6.48 17.23 26.78
CA LEU A 474 7.37 17.49 25.65
C LEU A 474 8.83 17.62 26.09
N MET A 475 9.74 17.57 25.13
CA MET A 475 11.17 17.73 25.41
C MET A 475 11.57 19.20 25.44
N THR A 476 12.44 19.56 26.36
CA THR A 476 13.04 20.88 26.43
C THR A 476 13.86 21.24 25.19
N VAL A 477 13.93 22.52 24.87
CA VAL A 477 14.68 23.03 23.74
C VAL A 477 15.84 23.92 24.20
N SER A 478 16.84 24.05 23.36
CA SER A 478 17.96 24.97 23.60
C SER A 478 17.65 26.37 23.08
N ALA A 479 18.37 27.37 23.60
CA ALA A 479 18.26 28.76 23.11
C ALA A 479 18.49 28.91 21.59
N ARG A 480 19.28 28.00 20.98
CA ARG A 480 19.51 27.98 19.52
C ARG A 480 18.26 27.66 18.72
N LYS A 481 17.33 26.90 19.28
CA LYS A 481 16.02 26.60 18.66
C LYS A 481 14.97 27.61 19.08
N PHE A 482 14.90 27.95 20.35
CA PHE A 482 13.92 28.83 20.94
C PHE A 482 13.91 30.23 20.30
N VAL A 483 15.06 30.93 20.28
CA VAL A 483 15.12 32.33 19.82
C VAL A 483 14.70 32.50 18.34
N PRO A 484 15.15 31.66 17.38
CA PRO A 484 14.64 31.80 16.01
C PRO A 484 13.15 31.48 15.86
N GLU A 485 12.59 30.62 16.72
CA GLU A 485 11.18 30.26 16.68
C GLU A 485 10.32 31.39 17.24
N LEU A 486 10.73 31.98 18.37
CA LEU A 486 10.11 33.18 18.94
C LEU A 486 10.18 34.37 17.95
N GLN A 487 11.33 34.55 17.26
CA GLN A 487 11.49 35.58 16.22
C GLN A 487 10.49 35.42 15.07
N ARG A 488 10.18 34.19 14.68
CA ARG A 488 9.16 33.93 13.63
C ARG A 488 7.76 34.37 14.06
N LYS A 489 7.47 34.36 15.36
CA LYS A 489 6.18 34.75 15.91
C LYS A 489 6.05 36.26 16.14
N SER A 490 7.16 36.96 16.24
CA SER A 490 7.15 38.44 16.42
C SER A 490 6.77 39.23 15.16
N GLN A 491 6.34 38.56 14.10
CA GLN A 491 5.93 39.13 12.81
C GLN A 491 7.04 40.03 12.21
N ASN A 492 6.80 41.35 12.13
CA ASN A 492 7.74 42.32 11.55
C ASN A 492 8.71 42.92 12.57
N ILE A 493 8.56 42.58 13.86
CA ILE A 493 9.41 43.13 14.93
C ILE A 493 10.68 42.26 15.07
N VAL A 494 11.83 42.89 14.94
CA VAL A 494 13.12 42.23 15.05
C VAL A 494 13.53 42.13 16.52
N LEU A 495 13.67 40.90 17.02
CA LEU A 495 14.18 40.64 18.37
C LEU A 495 15.70 40.62 18.34
N ASN A 496 16.35 41.60 18.98
CA ASN A 496 17.81 41.64 19.05
C ASN A 496 18.30 40.95 20.32
N ARG A 497 19.15 39.94 20.19
CA ARG A 497 19.80 39.30 21.33
C ARG A 497 21.07 40.05 21.69
N VAL A 498 21.01 40.87 22.73
CA VAL A 498 22.10 41.72 23.18
C VAL A 498 22.54 41.41 24.61
N LYS A 499 23.72 41.86 25.00
CA LYS A 499 24.23 41.73 26.37
C LYS A 499 23.96 43.02 27.13
N LYS A 500 23.10 42.94 28.16
CA LYS A 500 22.80 44.09 29.06
C LYS A 500 23.19 43.71 30.50
N ARG A 501 23.42 44.70 31.35
CA ARG A 501 23.59 44.48 32.79
C ARG A 501 22.21 44.49 33.45
N VAL A 502 21.82 43.32 33.99
CA VAL A 502 20.58 43.15 34.76
C VAL A 502 21.00 42.77 36.18
N ASN A 503 20.54 43.53 37.18
CA ASN A 503 20.93 43.34 38.60
C ASN A 503 22.46 43.25 38.81
N GLY A 504 23.20 44.16 38.13
CA GLY A 504 24.64 44.26 38.24
C GLY A 504 25.45 43.19 37.50
N LYS A 505 24.84 42.15 36.94
CA LYS A 505 25.45 41.03 36.19
C LYS A 505 25.20 41.15 34.69
N PRO A 506 26.18 40.81 33.85
CA PRO A 506 25.97 40.79 32.42
C PRO A 506 25.09 39.60 32.01
N GLN A 507 23.93 39.84 31.42
CA GLN A 507 22.96 38.85 30.95
C GLN A 507 22.64 39.03 29.46
N TYR A 508 22.27 37.95 28.79
CA TYR A 508 21.71 38.03 27.44
C TYR A 508 20.22 38.31 27.54
N VAL A 509 19.77 39.36 26.86
CA VAL A 509 18.36 39.74 26.78
C VAL A 509 17.91 39.77 25.32
N LEU A 510 16.61 39.56 25.10
CA LEU A 510 15.93 39.88 23.84
C LEU A 510 15.28 41.25 24.00
N THR A 511 15.56 42.19 23.09
CA THR A 511 14.92 43.49 23.06
C THR A 511 13.69 43.47 22.15
N ASN A 512 12.88 44.50 22.19
CA ASN A 512 11.63 44.64 21.47
C ASN A 512 10.55 43.65 21.93
N ILE A 513 10.60 43.24 23.19
CA ILE A 513 9.71 42.26 23.81
C ILE A 513 9.50 42.62 25.29
N LYS A 514 8.28 42.47 25.77
CA LYS A 514 7.91 42.67 27.18
C LYS A 514 6.81 41.71 27.63
N TRP A 515 6.65 41.56 28.93
CA TRP A 515 5.43 40.98 29.52
C TRP A 515 4.32 42.04 29.45
N ALA A 516 3.09 41.69 29.01
CA ALA A 516 1.96 42.63 28.88
C ALA A 516 1.52 43.18 30.23
N ASN A 517 1.53 42.30 31.25
CA ASN A 517 1.31 42.74 32.63
C ASN A 517 2.65 43.06 33.28
N ASN A 518 2.89 44.32 33.67
CA ASN A 518 4.02 44.69 34.48
C ASN A 518 3.99 43.97 35.82
N PHE A 519 4.61 42.79 35.92
CA PHE A 519 5.16 42.33 37.19
C PHE A 519 6.34 43.25 37.51
N THR A 520 6.05 44.46 37.99
CA THR A 520 7.03 45.24 38.69
C THR A 520 7.42 44.42 39.94
N GLU A 521 8.76 44.17 40.08
CA GLU A 521 9.38 43.60 41.28
C GLU A 521 9.04 44.48 42.52
N THR A 522 7.83 44.39 43.05
CA THR A 522 7.46 45.06 44.32
C THR A 522 6.37 44.35 45.12
N ASP A 523 6.24 43.01 44.97
CA ASP A 523 5.40 42.27 45.93
C ASP A 523 6.11 40.99 46.45
N ASN A 524 7.34 41.17 46.91
CA ASN A 524 7.96 40.28 47.90
C ASN A 524 7.84 40.88 49.29
N ILE A 525 6.63 40.88 49.84
CA ILE A 525 6.40 40.95 51.29
C ILE A 525 5.12 40.15 51.57
N PHE A 526 5.27 38.84 51.85
CA PHE A 526 4.73 38.13 53.02
C PHE A 526 5.03 36.64 52.89
#